data_485310c233e6d3edb0cf21ce400780d5
#
_entry.id   485310c233e6d3edb0cf21ce400780d5
#
_cell.length_a   1.000
_cell.length_b   1.000
_cell.length_c   1.000
_cell.angle_alpha   90.00
_cell.angle_beta   90.00
_cell.angle_gamma   90.00
#
_symmetry.space_group_name_H-M   'P 1'
#
loop_
_entity.id
_entity.type
_entity.pdbx_description
1 polymer ?
#
loop_
_entity_poly.entity_id
_entity_poly.type
_entity_poly.pdbx_seq_one_letter_code
_entity_poly.pdbx_strand_id
1 'polypeptide(L)'
;MTVYISPNPGKEQAAETARRAAQLLLMQEAVVLMRDELKESCYVEGVHYLPLEECLPRTDVILTIGGDGTILHEANFTLQYQKPIL
;
A
#
# COMPACT_ATOMS: atom_id res chain seq x y z
N MET A 1 13.64 3.51 -1.79
CA MET A 1 12.38 4.05 -1.23
C MET A 1 11.42 2.91 -0.93
N THR A 2 10.77 2.94 0.19
CA THR A 2 9.80 1.94 0.60
C THR A 2 8.40 2.53 0.50
N VAL A 3 7.54 1.92 -0.33
CA VAL A 3 6.18 2.38 -0.59
C VAL A 3 5.19 1.35 -0.07
N TYR A 4 4.26 1.80 0.76
CA TYR A 4 3.15 0.98 1.22
C TYR A 4 1.94 1.31 0.36
N ILE A 5 1.37 0.30 -0.31
CA ILE A 5 0.21 0.47 -1.16
C ILE A 5 -1.03 0.00 -0.41
N SER A 6 -2.02 0.88 -0.30
CA SER A 6 -3.28 0.60 0.41
C SER A 6 -4.46 0.74 -0.56
N PRO A 7 -4.87 -0.35 -1.23
CA PRO A 7 -6.05 -0.32 -2.08
C PRO A 7 -7.33 -0.42 -1.26
N ASN A 8 -8.38 0.25 -1.70
CA ASN A 8 -9.69 0.17 -1.06
C ASN A 8 -10.31 -1.21 -1.36
N PRO A 9 -10.56 -2.05 -0.34
CA PRO A 9 -11.07 -3.41 -0.58
C PRO A 9 -12.48 -3.44 -1.17
N GLY A 10 -13.23 -2.34 -1.09
CA GLY A 10 -14.57 -2.26 -1.67
C GLY A 10 -14.60 -1.94 -3.16
N LYS A 11 -13.45 -1.77 -3.80
CA LYS A 11 -13.35 -1.41 -5.22
C LYS A 11 -12.55 -2.45 -5.97
N GLU A 12 -13.18 -3.13 -6.94
CA GLU A 12 -12.48 -4.13 -7.74
C GLU A 12 -11.32 -3.55 -8.52
N GLN A 13 -11.52 -2.36 -9.09
CA GLN A 13 -10.48 -1.70 -9.87
C GLN A 13 -9.29 -1.27 -9.02
N ALA A 14 -9.50 -1.07 -7.72
CA ALA A 14 -8.41 -0.68 -6.84
C ALA A 14 -7.35 -1.77 -6.75
N ALA A 15 -7.75 -3.03 -6.67
CA ALA A 15 -6.80 -4.13 -6.61
C ALA A 15 -5.98 -4.22 -7.90
N GLU A 16 -6.60 -4.05 -9.05
CA GLU A 16 -5.89 -4.08 -10.33
C GLU A 16 -4.94 -2.90 -10.47
N THR A 17 -5.39 -1.71 -10.09
CA THR A 17 -4.55 -0.52 -10.11
C THR A 17 -3.37 -0.68 -9.16
N ALA A 18 -3.60 -1.26 -7.98
CA ALA A 18 -2.53 -1.51 -7.01
C ALA A 18 -1.49 -2.47 -7.57
N ARG A 19 -1.92 -3.52 -8.27
CA ARG A 19 -0.98 -4.46 -8.89
C ARG A 19 -0.11 -3.77 -9.94
N ARG A 20 -0.71 -2.92 -10.77
CA ARG A 20 0.04 -2.17 -11.78
C ARG A 20 1.02 -1.20 -11.14
N ALA A 21 0.57 -0.48 -10.12
CA ALA A 21 1.44 0.45 -9.40
C ALA A 21 2.61 -0.28 -8.76
N ALA A 22 2.34 -1.43 -8.13
CA ALA A 22 3.39 -2.24 -7.51
C ALA A 22 4.40 -2.70 -8.54
N GLN A 23 3.94 -3.18 -9.70
CA GLN A 23 4.84 -3.62 -10.77
C GLN A 23 5.74 -2.50 -11.26
N LEU A 24 5.17 -1.31 -11.46
CA LEU A 24 5.94 -0.16 -11.91
C LEU A 24 6.98 0.26 -10.87
N LEU A 25 6.60 0.27 -9.60
CA LEU A 25 7.51 0.62 -8.52
C LEU A 25 8.65 -0.40 -8.38
N LEU A 26 8.34 -1.68 -8.53
CA LEU A 26 9.35 -2.73 -8.47
C LEU A 26 10.34 -2.59 -9.64
N MET A 27 9.87 -2.17 -10.80
CA MET A 27 10.75 -1.90 -11.94
C MET A 27 11.70 -0.73 -11.67
N GLN A 28 11.34 0.17 -10.77
CA GLN A 28 12.17 1.29 -10.34
C GLN A 28 13.02 0.95 -9.13
N GLU A 29 13.10 -0.33 -8.77
CA GLU A 29 13.88 -0.83 -7.65
C GLU A 29 13.39 -0.33 -6.28
N ALA A 30 12.13 0.07 -6.20
CA ALA A 30 11.51 0.43 -4.94
C ALA A 30 11.13 -0.83 -4.15
N VAL A 31 11.09 -0.70 -2.83
CA VAL A 31 10.53 -1.75 -1.96
C VAL A 31 9.05 -1.49 -1.82
N VAL A 32 8.23 -2.48 -2.12
CA VAL A 32 6.77 -2.34 -2.07
C VAL A 32 6.20 -3.23 -0.98
N LEU A 33 5.39 -2.63 -0.12
CA LEU A 33 4.73 -3.33 0.98
C LEU A 33 3.22 -3.27 0.81
N MET A 34 2.54 -4.34 1.23
CA MET A 34 1.08 -4.38 1.34
C MET A 34 0.71 -5.13 2.61
N ARG A 35 -0.52 -4.92 3.09
CA ARG A 35 -1.02 -5.69 4.21
C ARG A 35 -1.10 -7.16 3.85
N ASP A 36 -0.80 -8.03 4.82
CA ASP A 36 -0.76 -9.47 4.61
C ASP A 36 -2.09 -10.04 4.11
N GLU A 37 -3.21 -9.47 4.53
CA GLU A 37 -4.54 -9.91 4.10
C GLU A 37 -4.80 -9.68 2.60
N LEU A 38 -3.98 -8.87 1.93
CA LEU A 38 -4.09 -8.64 0.49
C LEU A 38 -3.34 -9.67 -0.34
N LYS A 39 -2.60 -10.57 0.28
CA LYS A 39 -1.78 -11.54 -0.44
C LYS A 39 -2.59 -12.43 -1.38
N GLU A 40 -3.82 -12.79 -0.98
CA GLU A 40 -4.66 -13.64 -1.81
C GLU A 40 -5.41 -12.84 -2.89
N SER A 41 -5.89 -11.65 -2.55
CA SER A 41 -6.72 -10.86 -3.45
C SER A 41 -5.93 -9.95 -4.38
N CYS A 42 -4.72 -9.58 -4.00
CA CYS A 42 -3.90 -8.64 -4.76
C CYS A 42 -2.42 -9.09 -4.71
N TYR A 43 -2.15 -10.29 -5.22
CA TYR A 43 -0.79 -10.81 -5.21
C TYR A 43 0.06 -10.26 -6.34
N VAL A 44 1.26 -9.78 -6.00
CA VAL A 44 2.28 -9.38 -6.97
C VAL A 44 3.60 -9.95 -6.50
N GLU A 45 4.29 -10.66 -7.37
CA GLU A 45 5.61 -11.19 -7.05
C GLU A 45 6.58 -10.04 -6.78
N GLY A 46 7.31 -10.14 -5.69
CA GLY A 46 8.25 -9.10 -5.28
C GLY A 46 7.72 -8.17 -4.21
N VAL A 47 6.41 -8.14 -3.99
CA VAL A 47 5.80 -7.35 -2.92
C VAL A 47 5.94 -8.09 -1.58
N HIS A 48 6.26 -7.34 -0.53
CA HIS A 48 6.35 -7.89 0.82
C HIS A 48 5.00 -7.71 1.52
N TYR A 49 4.36 -8.80 1.89
CA TYR A 49 3.06 -8.80 2.57
C TYR A 49 3.28 -8.98 4.07
N LEU A 50 3.01 -7.93 4.83
CA LEU A 50 3.28 -7.88 6.27
C LEU A 50 2.06 -7.36 7.00
N PRO A 51 1.91 -7.67 8.31
CA PRO A 51 0.90 -7.01 9.12
C PRO A 51 1.04 -5.50 9.06
N LEU A 52 -0.07 -4.79 9.13
CA LEU A 52 -0.09 -3.33 9.00
C LEU A 52 0.88 -2.66 9.99
N GLU A 53 0.94 -3.16 11.21
CA GLU A 53 1.82 -2.60 12.25
C GLU A 53 3.29 -2.72 11.88
N GLU A 54 3.64 -3.70 11.04
CA GLU A 54 5.03 -3.86 10.57
C GLU A 54 5.30 -3.07 9.31
N CYS A 55 4.27 -2.83 8.49
CA CYS A 55 4.42 -2.05 7.26
C CYS A 55 4.77 -0.59 7.54
N LEU A 56 3.99 0.04 8.41
CA LEU A 56 4.05 1.49 8.57
C LEU A 56 5.39 2.01 9.10
N PRO A 57 6.03 1.37 10.09
CA PRO A 57 7.33 1.86 10.55
C PRO A 57 8.42 1.81 9.48
N ARG A 58 8.28 0.94 8.48
CA ARG A 58 9.26 0.76 7.42
C ARG A 58 8.97 1.61 6.19
N THR A 59 7.78 2.24 6.13
CA THR A 59 7.28 2.92 4.95
C THR A 59 7.78 4.35 4.88
N ASP A 60 8.27 4.74 3.70
CA ASP A 60 8.62 6.13 3.41
C ASP A 60 7.43 6.90 2.89
N VAL A 61 6.59 6.26 2.06
CA VAL A 61 5.45 6.89 1.41
C VAL A 61 4.27 5.92 1.42
N ILE A 62 3.08 6.43 1.68
CA ILE A 62 1.84 5.65 1.60
C ILE A 62 1.09 6.05 0.33
N LEU A 63 0.83 5.06 -0.53
CA LEU A 63 0.04 5.25 -1.75
C LEU A 63 -1.35 4.68 -1.54
N THR A 64 -2.35 5.53 -1.43
CA THR A 64 -3.74 5.10 -1.29
C THR A 64 -4.42 5.01 -2.65
N ILE A 65 -5.20 3.96 -2.85
CA ILE A 65 -5.93 3.74 -4.10
C ILE A 65 -7.38 3.42 -3.73
N GLY A 66 -8.31 4.23 -4.23
CA GLY A 66 -9.72 4.03 -3.95
C GLY A 66 -10.39 5.32 -3.53
N GLY A 67 -11.34 5.25 -2.59
CA GLY A 67 -12.15 6.39 -2.19
C GLY A 67 -11.64 7.13 -0.96
N ASP A 68 -12.37 8.18 -0.62
CA ASP A 68 -12.01 9.09 0.48
C ASP A 68 -11.92 8.38 1.83
N GLY A 69 -12.71 7.34 2.05
CA GLY A 69 -12.68 6.60 3.30
C GLY A 69 -11.34 5.93 3.54
N THR A 70 -10.73 5.41 2.48
CA THR A 70 -9.40 4.80 2.56
C THR A 70 -8.36 5.87 2.93
N ILE A 71 -8.46 7.04 2.31
CA ILE A 71 -7.54 8.14 2.57
C ILE A 71 -7.62 8.59 4.03
N LEU A 72 -8.83 8.73 4.56
CA LEU A 72 -9.03 9.14 5.94
C LEU A 72 -8.46 8.11 6.92
N HIS A 73 -8.67 6.83 6.65
CA HIS A 73 -8.13 5.77 7.49
C HIS A 73 -6.61 5.79 7.51
N GLU A 74 -5.99 5.89 6.36
CA GLU A 74 -4.53 5.93 6.26
C GLU A 74 -3.96 7.22 6.86
N ALA A 75 -4.70 8.31 6.80
CA ALA A 75 -4.27 9.56 7.41
C ALA A 75 -4.08 9.43 8.92
N ASN A 76 -4.94 8.66 9.60
CA ASN A 76 -4.78 8.43 11.03
C ASN A 76 -3.47 7.71 11.34
N PHE A 77 -3.14 6.68 10.55
CA PHE A 77 -1.87 5.98 10.69
C PHE A 77 -0.69 6.87 10.34
N THR A 78 -0.85 7.68 9.30
CA THR A 78 0.20 8.59 8.87
C THR A 78 0.55 9.59 9.97
N LEU A 79 -0.45 10.14 10.64
CA LEU A 79 -0.22 11.07 11.75
C LEU A 79 0.54 10.39 12.89
N GLN A 80 0.19 9.13 13.18
CA GLN A 80 0.86 8.37 14.23
C GLN A 80 2.33 8.10 13.90
N TYR A 81 2.62 7.75 12.64
CA TYR A 81 3.97 7.38 12.20
C TYR A 81 4.68 8.48 11.42
N GLN A 82 4.01 9.60 11.17
CA GLN A 82 4.56 10.75 10.45
C GLN A 82 5.03 10.41 9.03
N LYS A 83 4.21 9.63 8.31
CA LYS A 83 4.52 9.24 6.93
C LYS A 83 3.67 10.02 5.94
N PRO A 84 4.22 10.47 4.79
CA PRO A 84 3.44 11.14 3.77
C PRO A 84 2.50 10.18 3.04
N ILE A 85 1.39 10.73 2.55
CA ILE A 85 0.40 10.00 1.76
C ILE A 85 0.36 10.60 0.34
N LEU A 86 0.36 9.72 -0.63
CA LEU A 86 0.21 10.10 -2.03
C LEU A 86 -1.20 9.82 -2.55
#